data_901080b474446e3f65b7cd51bfdfaae6
#
_entry.id   901080b474446e3f65b7cd51bfdfaae6
#
_cell.length_a   1.000
_cell.length_b   1.000
_cell.length_c   1.000
_cell.angle_alpha   90.00
_cell.angle_beta   90.00
_cell.angle_gamma   90.00
#
_symmetry.space_group_name_H-M   'P 1'
#
loop_
_entity.id
_entity.type
_entity.pdbx_description
1 polymer ?
#
loop_
_entity_poly.entity_id
_entity_poly.type
_entity_poly.pdbx_seq_one_letter_code
_entity_poly.pdbx_strand_id
1 'polypeptide(L)'
;MSTSKKTTRKKTTRKKTTRKKTTTRKKKTTARKKKAPARKKKAPARKKKAPARKKKAPARKKSPAAKKPARTPRPTATPGTTTPPSGTPPAARPPAAGSTGGTAGIRVRMYRVGFGDFFLLTVRAPDGTPRHILVDCGVHAANLGSIGAAIDQLAIDTGKQLALVIMTHRHADHISGFGTGAAVFAGFTVERVWMSWFEDPSDPAATNFQANITALAGKLQQSLAARSDEAGQQLFNMAENITGAAAVGGGNAAALATLHGGFKNKAPVDYYQAGDVPTLPDSLVQAGLTAQILGPPTDPALVAQMDNKPQQYLAATGDENAPPMRFNRVFTADASRYPPDAFAVFSPDEIAKHISSNQPDLLAAQAAKADNTINNQSLIVLFTFGGKKLLFAGDAQWGNWDNFLFGGAVVGDDTPLTANSKTILGSLDFYKVGHHGSTNASPIPAVNAMRDGCVAMCSTQPGAYGSVKNNSEVPRVPLIDALEKKTRNQLARADQVEVPNNPVDPALEPLPAIFTKDDTKGYIDYEM
;
A
#
# COMPACT_ATOMS: atom_id res chain seq x y z
N MET A 1 -50.05 -25.31 52.30
CA MET A 1 -50.72 -26.12 51.24
C MET A 1 -49.66 -26.37 50.16
N SER A 2 -48.81 -27.43 50.25
CA SER A 2 -49.03 -28.79 49.83
C SER A 2 -49.50 -28.83 48.35
N THR A 3 -48.73 -29.35 47.46
CA THR A 3 -48.42 -30.71 47.03
C THR A 3 -47.39 -30.65 45.84
N SER A 4 -46.23 -31.18 45.83
CA SER A 4 -45.75 -32.57 45.71
C SER A 4 -46.38 -33.39 44.57
N LYS A 5 -45.54 -33.79 43.60
CA LYS A 5 -45.39 -35.16 43.03
C LYS A 5 -44.50 -35.10 41.78
N LYS A 6 -43.36 -35.71 41.82
CA LYS A 6 -42.89 -37.12 41.55
C LYS A 6 -42.63 -37.39 40.07
N THR A 7 -41.37 -37.51 39.77
CA THR A 7 -40.60 -38.66 39.19
C THR A 7 -41.26 -39.49 38.11
N THR A 8 -40.57 -39.64 36.95
CA THR A 8 -40.33 -40.99 36.40
C THR A 8 -39.06 -41.04 35.52
N ARG A 9 -38.24 -41.97 35.89
CA ARG A 9 -37.00 -42.43 35.33
C ARG A 9 -37.34 -43.54 34.33
N LYS A 10 -36.86 -43.53 33.09
CA LYS A 10 -36.81 -44.77 32.29
C LYS A 10 -35.41 -44.95 31.67
N LYS A 11 -34.86 -46.08 32.05
CA LYS A 11 -33.64 -46.73 31.58
C LYS A 11 -33.88 -47.52 30.29
N THR A 12 -32.77 -47.91 29.71
CA THR A 12 -32.49 -49.04 28.79
C THR A 12 -32.63 -48.66 27.32
N THR A 13 -31.74 -49.04 26.43
CA THR A 13 -30.96 -50.30 26.27
C THR A 13 -29.83 -50.13 25.26
N ARG A 14 -28.79 -50.75 25.59
CA ARG A 14 -27.55 -51.02 24.83
C ARG A 14 -27.83 -52.01 23.72
N LYS A 15 -27.46 -51.75 22.44
CA LYS A 15 -27.30 -52.81 21.43
C LYS A 15 -25.90 -52.73 20.82
N LYS A 16 -25.13 -53.79 21.15
CA LYS A 16 -23.91 -54.25 20.45
C LYS A 16 -24.31 -54.92 19.15
N THR A 17 -23.66 -54.68 18.06
CA THR A 17 -23.51 -55.65 16.95
C THR A 17 -22.23 -55.32 16.20
N THR A 18 -21.25 -56.07 16.43
CA THR A 18 -20.58 -57.13 15.64
C THR A 18 -19.89 -56.69 14.35
N ARG A 19 -18.64 -56.73 14.48
CA ARG A 19 -17.50 -56.84 13.58
C ARG A 19 -17.74 -57.83 12.41
N LYS A 20 -17.56 -57.43 11.16
CA LYS A 20 -17.23 -58.32 10.06
C LYS A 20 -15.89 -57.94 9.43
N LYS A 21 -14.92 -58.80 9.66
CA LYS A 21 -13.67 -58.91 8.89
C LYS A 21 -14.01 -59.39 7.49
N THR A 22 -13.45 -58.84 6.46
CA THR A 22 -13.31 -59.49 5.18
C THR A 22 -11.88 -59.30 4.69
N THR A 23 -11.29 -60.46 4.51
CA THR A 23 -9.91 -60.74 4.15
C THR A 23 -9.65 -60.54 2.65
N THR A 24 -8.53 -59.95 2.37
CA THR A 24 -7.50 -60.27 1.36
C THR A 24 -7.86 -60.87 0.03
N ARG A 25 -7.40 -60.27 -1.04
CA ARG A 25 -6.77 -61.04 -2.13
C ARG A 25 -5.69 -60.18 -2.86
N LYS A 26 -4.43 -60.53 -2.59
CA LYS A 26 -3.26 -60.15 -3.39
C LYS A 26 -3.39 -60.78 -4.78
N LYS A 27 -3.25 -59.98 -5.83
CA LYS A 27 -2.84 -60.45 -7.15
C LYS A 27 -1.48 -59.84 -7.49
N LYS A 28 -0.48 -60.68 -7.50
CA LYS A 28 0.81 -60.50 -8.16
C LYS A 28 0.54 -60.45 -9.67
N THR A 29 1.10 -59.45 -10.34
CA THR A 29 1.34 -59.54 -11.77
C THR A 29 2.78 -59.08 -12.04
N THR A 30 3.42 -59.99 -12.68
CA THR A 30 4.83 -60.10 -13.03
C THR A 30 5.31 -59.02 -13.99
N ALA A 31 6.52 -58.58 -13.72
CA ALA A 31 7.33 -57.70 -14.57
C ALA A 31 7.65 -58.37 -15.92
N ARG A 32 7.55 -57.61 -16.99
CA ARG A 32 8.14 -57.93 -18.27
C ARG A 32 9.04 -56.77 -18.73
N LYS A 33 10.35 -56.98 -18.54
CA LYS A 33 11.41 -56.14 -19.10
C LYS A 33 11.33 -56.20 -20.64
N LYS A 34 11.25 -55.08 -21.30
CA LYS A 34 11.67 -54.91 -22.69
C LYS A 34 12.84 -53.95 -22.76
N LYS A 35 13.96 -54.49 -23.24
CA LYS A 35 15.19 -53.77 -23.60
C LYS A 35 14.92 -52.91 -24.83
N ALA A 36 15.38 -51.66 -24.79
CA ALA A 36 15.51 -50.81 -25.96
C ALA A 36 16.94 -50.85 -26.50
N PRO A 37 17.16 -50.77 -27.80
CA PRO A 37 18.51 -50.82 -28.39
C PRO A 37 19.13 -49.44 -28.45
N ALA A 38 20.42 -49.41 -28.16
CA ALA A 38 21.31 -48.26 -28.30
C ALA A 38 21.49 -47.88 -29.78
N ARG A 39 21.34 -46.60 -30.08
CA ARG A 39 21.74 -46.06 -31.38
C ARG A 39 22.79 -44.95 -31.17
N LYS A 40 24.06 -45.35 -31.37
CA LYS A 40 25.19 -44.44 -31.53
C LYS A 40 25.01 -43.63 -32.82
N LYS A 41 25.08 -42.32 -32.74
CA LYS A 41 25.46 -41.48 -33.90
C LYS A 41 26.53 -40.49 -33.49
N LYS A 42 27.61 -40.59 -34.26
CA LYS A 42 28.86 -39.82 -34.22
C LYS A 42 28.60 -38.33 -34.51
N ALA A 43 29.36 -37.46 -33.83
CA ALA A 43 29.57 -36.08 -34.17
C ALA A 43 30.60 -35.94 -35.32
N PRO A 44 30.50 -34.93 -36.15
CA PRO A 44 31.65 -34.46 -36.92
C PRO A 44 32.22 -33.18 -36.30
N ALA A 45 33.51 -33.25 -36.04
CA ALA A 45 34.36 -32.12 -35.71
C ALA A 45 34.44 -31.14 -36.90
N ARG A 46 34.34 -29.84 -36.62
CA ARG A 46 34.75 -28.82 -37.59
C ARG A 46 35.61 -27.72 -36.95
N LYS A 47 36.73 -27.58 -37.58
CA LYS A 47 37.94 -26.84 -37.25
C LYS A 47 37.76 -25.31 -37.11
N LYS A 48 38.61 -24.80 -36.23
CA LYS A 48 39.14 -23.44 -36.06
C LYS A 48 39.26 -22.59 -37.33
N LYS A 49 38.94 -21.29 -37.17
CA LYS A 49 39.82 -20.19 -37.61
C LYS A 49 39.36 -18.88 -36.99
N ALA A 50 40.19 -18.27 -36.16
CA ALA A 50 40.19 -16.84 -35.90
C ALA A 50 40.86 -16.10 -37.05
N PRO A 51 40.56 -14.82 -37.26
CA PRO A 51 41.62 -13.86 -37.01
C PRO A 51 41.17 -12.60 -36.25
N ALA A 52 42.05 -12.15 -35.42
CA ALA A 52 42.02 -10.88 -34.72
C ALA A 52 42.08 -9.71 -35.70
N ARG A 53 41.25 -8.68 -35.43
CA ARG A 53 41.48 -7.36 -36.00
C ARG A 53 41.32 -6.30 -34.93
N LYS A 54 42.45 -5.87 -34.37
CA LYS A 54 42.57 -4.68 -33.53
C LYS A 54 42.15 -3.46 -34.34
N LYS A 55 41.10 -2.74 -33.92
CA LYS A 55 40.91 -1.35 -34.32
C LYS A 55 41.14 -0.48 -33.07
N LYS A 56 42.18 0.35 -33.18
CA LYS A 56 42.51 1.43 -32.26
C LYS A 56 41.36 2.44 -32.25
N ALA A 57 40.86 2.79 -31.05
CA ALA A 57 40.00 3.93 -30.84
C ALA A 57 40.84 5.23 -30.82
N PRO A 58 40.34 6.34 -31.35
CA PRO A 58 41.07 7.61 -31.31
C PRO A 58 40.94 8.26 -29.93
N ALA A 59 42.05 8.83 -29.48
CA ALA A 59 42.16 9.55 -28.20
C ALA A 59 41.21 10.75 -28.18
N ARG A 60 40.36 10.81 -27.13
CA ARG A 60 39.48 11.93 -26.86
C ARG A 60 40.29 13.00 -26.09
N LYS A 61 40.41 14.17 -26.69
CA LYS A 61 41.03 15.37 -26.11
C LYS A 61 40.27 15.78 -24.86
N LYS A 62 40.97 15.99 -23.73
CA LYS A 62 40.46 16.58 -22.51
C LYS A 62 40.09 18.03 -22.75
N SER A 63 38.84 18.40 -22.51
CA SER A 63 38.40 19.80 -22.39
C SER A 63 38.66 20.29 -20.97
N PRO A 64 38.97 21.57 -20.75
CA PRO A 64 39.34 22.10 -19.45
C PRO A 64 38.16 22.21 -18.52
N ALA A 65 38.39 21.96 -17.20
CA ALA A 65 37.42 22.08 -16.12
C ALA A 65 36.87 23.52 -16.01
N ALA A 66 35.58 23.67 -16.09
CA ALA A 66 34.89 24.91 -15.76
C ALA A 66 34.90 25.13 -14.24
N LYS A 67 35.43 26.26 -13.81
CA LYS A 67 35.44 26.73 -12.42
C LYS A 67 34.00 27.04 -11.97
N LYS A 68 33.59 26.50 -10.81
CA LYS A 68 32.37 26.89 -10.09
C LYS A 68 32.43 28.39 -9.75
N PRO A 69 31.35 29.16 -9.93
CA PRO A 69 31.27 30.50 -9.38
C PRO A 69 31.05 30.46 -7.87
N ALA A 70 31.80 31.30 -7.17
CA ALA A 70 31.74 31.50 -5.73
C ALA A 70 30.38 32.13 -5.34
N ARG A 71 29.80 31.59 -4.29
CA ARG A 71 28.59 32.11 -3.64
C ARG A 71 28.90 33.42 -2.92
N THR A 72 28.30 34.52 -3.34
CA THR A 72 28.33 35.78 -2.63
C THR A 72 27.48 35.76 -1.37
N PRO A 73 27.93 36.30 -0.24
CA PRO A 73 27.13 36.37 0.99
C PRO A 73 26.01 37.41 0.87
N ARG A 74 24.85 37.06 1.36
CA ARG A 74 23.68 37.94 1.49
C ARG A 74 23.93 38.99 2.59
N PRO A 75 23.60 40.26 2.38
CA PRO A 75 23.75 41.30 3.43
C PRO A 75 22.71 41.11 4.53
N THR A 76 23.13 41.21 5.77
CA THR A 76 22.30 41.34 6.96
C THR A 76 21.63 42.73 6.98
N ALA A 77 20.30 42.75 7.04
CA ALA A 77 19.55 43.99 7.22
C ALA A 77 19.40 44.31 8.72
N THR A 78 19.80 45.50 9.06
CA THR A 78 19.59 46.14 10.38
C THR A 78 18.15 46.63 10.49
N PRO A 79 17.50 46.57 11.67
CA PRO A 79 16.12 47.07 11.82
C PRO A 79 16.10 48.59 11.93
N GLY A 80 15.47 49.22 10.96
CA GLY A 80 15.13 50.65 11.00
C GLY A 80 13.69 50.83 11.47
N THR A 81 13.55 51.53 12.58
CA THR A 81 12.30 52.09 13.12
C THR A 81 11.72 53.14 12.17
N THR A 82 10.51 52.91 11.65
CA THR A 82 9.70 53.99 11.06
C THR A 82 8.26 53.86 11.54
N THR A 83 7.81 54.92 12.17
CA THR A 83 6.45 55.24 12.62
C THR A 83 5.49 55.31 11.42
N PRO A 84 4.25 54.79 11.52
CA PRO A 84 3.28 54.90 10.43
C PRO A 84 2.57 56.24 10.43
N PRO A 85 2.23 56.82 9.26
CA PRO A 85 1.34 57.96 9.18
C PRO A 85 -0.13 57.54 9.35
N SER A 86 -0.84 58.34 10.15
CA SER A 86 -2.28 58.25 10.35
C SER A 86 -3.02 58.62 9.05
N GLY A 87 -3.71 57.63 8.47
CA GLY A 87 -4.64 57.82 7.36
C GLY A 87 -6.03 57.33 7.77
N THR A 88 -7.00 58.20 7.62
CA THR A 88 -8.43 58.03 7.89
C THR A 88 -9.01 56.82 7.10
N PRO A 89 -9.85 55.97 7.72
CA PRO A 89 -10.43 54.83 7.00
C PRO A 89 -11.53 55.29 6.02
N PRO A 90 -11.60 54.72 4.81
CA PRO A 90 -12.74 54.93 3.92
C PRO A 90 -13.97 54.19 4.43
N ALA A 91 -15.14 54.81 4.18
CA ALA A 91 -16.45 54.38 4.62
C ALA A 91 -16.79 52.92 4.26
N ALA A 92 -17.39 52.22 5.21
CA ALA A 92 -17.88 50.87 5.09
C ALA A 92 -18.90 50.72 3.94
N ARG A 93 -18.62 49.80 3.02
CA ARG A 93 -19.56 49.33 2.01
C ARG A 93 -20.63 48.47 2.70
N PRO A 94 -21.92 48.56 2.37
CA PRO A 94 -22.95 47.73 2.99
C PRO A 94 -22.72 46.24 2.69
N PRO A 95 -23.07 45.35 3.61
CA PRO A 95 -22.86 43.93 3.43
C PRO A 95 -23.72 43.39 2.30
N ALA A 96 -23.08 42.69 1.35
CA ALA A 96 -23.76 41.93 0.33
C ALA A 96 -24.55 40.78 1.02
N ALA A 97 -25.78 40.62 0.55
CA ALA A 97 -26.74 39.65 1.08
C ALA A 97 -26.17 38.21 1.18
N GLY A 98 -26.44 37.59 2.31
CA GLY A 98 -26.42 36.22 2.70
C GLY A 98 -25.84 35.20 1.72
N SER A 99 -24.56 34.84 1.87
CA SER A 99 -24.12 33.47 1.65
C SER A 99 -24.46 32.68 2.91
N THR A 100 -25.30 31.66 2.79
CA THR A 100 -25.46 30.65 3.80
C THR A 100 -24.09 29.94 3.93
N GLY A 101 -23.28 30.40 4.88
CA GLY A 101 -21.97 29.87 5.17
C GLY A 101 -22.11 28.39 5.52
N GLY A 102 -21.67 27.52 4.62
CA GLY A 102 -21.50 26.10 4.91
C GLY A 102 -20.50 25.98 6.07
N THR A 103 -20.83 25.18 7.08
CA THR A 103 -19.92 24.90 8.18
C THR A 103 -18.60 24.34 7.61
N ALA A 104 -17.48 24.92 8.04
CA ALA A 104 -16.15 24.37 7.74
C ALA A 104 -16.09 22.91 8.23
N GLY A 105 -15.61 22.01 7.39
CA GLY A 105 -15.57 20.58 7.73
C GLY A 105 -14.72 19.81 6.74
N ILE A 106 -14.47 18.55 7.05
CA ILE A 106 -13.77 17.64 6.16
C ILE A 106 -14.59 16.36 6.01
N ARG A 107 -14.75 15.91 4.77
CA ARG A 107 -15.35 14.61 4.44
C ARG A 107 -14.27 13.69 3.89
N VAL A 108 -14.24 12.46 4.38
CA VAL A 108 -13.45 11.36 3.83
C VAL A 108 -14.38 10.38 3.15
N ARG A 109 -14.18 10.16 1.85
CA ARG A 109 -14.87 9.17 1.05
C ARG A 109 -13.94 8.02 0.69
N MET A 110 -14.40 6.79 0.89
CA MET A 110 -13.75 5.57 0.46
C MET A 110 -14.60 4.87 -0.60
N TYR A 111 -14.04 4.66 -1.80
CA TYR A 111 -14.73 3.94 -2.87
C TYR A 111 -14.50 2.43 -2.77
N ARG A 112 -15.52 1.63 -3.04
CA ARG A 112 -15.40 0.18 -3.15
C ARG A 112 -15.02 -0.23 -4.56
N VAL A 113 -13.75 -0.54 -4.78
CA VAL A 113 -13.19 -0.92 -6.09
C VAL A 113 -12.78 -2.39 -6.17
N GLY A 114 -12.68 -3.06 -5.05
CA GLY A 114 -12.13 -4.40 -4.85
C GLY A 114 -10.96 -4.35 -3.88
N PHE A 115 -9.89 -5.06 -4.16
CA PHE A 115 -8.66 -4.95 -3.39
C PHE A 115 -7.81 -3.81 -3.96
N GLY A 116 -7.80 -2.67 -3.25
CA GLY A 116 -7.08 -1.46 -3.64
C GLY A 116 -7.59 -0.21 -2.93
N ASP A 117 -6.85 0.87 -3.01
CA ASP A 117 -7.15 2.14 -2.36
C ASP A 117 -7.69 3.18 -3.34
N PHE A 118 -8.77 3.83 -2.94
CA PHE A 118 -9.31 4.98 -3.64
C PHE A 118 -10.06 5.87 -2.64
N PHE A 119 -9.42 6.96 -2.21
CA PHE A 119 -9.96 7.88 -1.21
C PHE A 119 -10.06 9.30 -1.73
N LEU A 120 -11.17 9.98 -1.44
CA LEU A 120 -11.38 11.39 -1.73
C LEU A 120 -11.64 12.15 -0.43
N LEU A 121 -10.75 13.09 -0.11
CA LEU A 121 -10.99 14.06 0.97
C LEU A 121 -11.59 15.31 0.37
N THR A 122 -12.66 15.82 0.97
CA THR A 122 -13.25 17.11 0.62
C THR A 122 -13.12 18.03 1.81
N VAL A 123 -12.24 19.03 1.70
CA VAL A 123 -12.05 20.09 2.70
C VAL A 123 -12.98 21.25 2.31
N ARG A 124 -13.90 21.61 3.20
CA ARG A 124 -14.75 22.80 3.01
C ARG A 124 -14.10 23.98 3.69
N ALA A 125 -13.66 24.93 2.90
CA ALA A 125 -13.13 26.18 3.40
C ALA A 125 -14.21 26.98 4.17
N PRO A 126 -13.84 27.97 5.01
CA PRO A 126 -14.80 28.80 5.72
C PRO A 126 -15.79 29.56 4.79
N ASP A 127 -15.41 29.80 3.55
CA ASP A 127 -16.27 30.36 2.50
C ASP A 127 -17.26 29.35 1.89
N GLY A 128 -17.25 28.10 2.37
CA GLY A 128 -18.08 27.01 1.86
C GLY A 128 -17.55 26.34 0.61
N THR A 129 -16.47 26.85 -0.01
CA THR A 129 -15.91 26.28 -1.25
C THR A 129 -15.22 24.95 -0.97
N PRO A 130 -15.60 23.85 -1.64
CA PRO A 130 -14.93 22.57 -1.47
C PRO A 130 -13.55 22.56 -2.15
N ARG A 131 -12.59 21.93 -1.51
CA ARG A 131 -11.27 21.59 -2.07
C ARG A 131 -11.10 20.09 -1.97
N HIS A 132 -10.62 19.46 -3.02
CA HIS A 132 -10.57 18.02 -3.14
C HIS A 132 -9.14 17.49 -3.15
N ILE A 133 -8.89 16.47 -2.34
CA ILE A 133 -7.62 15.75 -2.30
C ILE A 133 -7.92 14.29 -2.67
N LEU A 134 -7.29 13.80 -3.70
CA LEU A 134 -7.35 12.38 -4.09
C LEU A 134 -6.13 11.66 -3.50
N VAL A 135 -6.38 10.60 -2.72
CA VAL A 135 -5.31 9.74 -2.18
C VAL A 135 -5.48 8.36 -2.79
N ASP A 136 -4.54 7.99 -3.63
CA ASP A 136 -4.53 6.79 -4.45
C ASP A 136 -5.79 6.63 -5.33
N CYS A 137 -5.69 5.83 -6.35
CA CYS A 137 -6.79 5.41 -7.22
C CYS A 137 -6.36 4.12 -7.91
N GLY A 138 -6.59 2.97 -7.26
CA GLY A 138 -6.15 1.70 -7.80
C GLY A 138 -7.01 0.53 -7.39
N VAL A 139 -6.87 -0.54 -8.14
CA VAL A 139 -7.39 -1.88 -7.83
C VAL A 139 -6.50 -2.91 -8.51
N HIS A 140 -6.26 -4.03 -7.83
CA HIS A 140 -5.54 -5.14 -8.43
C HIS A 140 -6.30 -6.46 -8.25
N ALA A 141 -6.02 -7.24 -7.23
CA ALA A 141 -6.73 -8.49 -6.98
C ALA A 141 -8.20 -8.26 -6.62
N ALA A 142 -9.04 -9.27 -6.85
CA ALA A 142 -10.48 -9.21 -6.60
C ALA A 142 -11.14 -7.94 -7.14
N ASN A 143 -10.75 -7.54 -8.36
CA ASN A 143 -11.34 -6.38 -9.06
C ASN A 143 -12.82 -6.60 -9.27
N LEU A 144 -13.65 -5.70 -8.74
CA LEU A 144 -15.12 -5.78 -8.85
C LEU A 144 -15.66 -5.15 -10.14
N GLY A 145 -14.78 -4.59 -10.99
CA GLY A 145 -15.17 -3.88 -12.21
C GLY A 145 -15.74 -2.48 -11.96
N SER A 146 -15.72 -2.00 -10.73
CA SER A 146 -16.34 -0.72 -10.34
C SER A 146 -15.42 0.49 -10.47
N ILE A 147 -14.11 0.32 -10.69
CA ILE A 147 -13.15 1.45 -10.69
C ILE A 147 -13.47 2.51 -11.76
N GLY A 148 -13.92 2.12 -12.94
CA GLY A 148 -14.31 3.06 -13.98
C GLY A 148 -15.48 3.94 -13.54
N ALA A 149 -16.53 3.35 -12.99
CA ALA A 149 -17.69 4.07 -12.46
C ALA A 149 -17.30 4.97 -11.28
N ALA A 150 -16.36 4.54 -10.42
CA ALA A 150 -15.85 5.34 -9.31
C ALA A 150 -15.06 6.57 -9.83
N ILE A 151 -14.27 6.43 -10.91
CA ILE A 151 -13.57 7.55 -11.56
C ILE A 151 -14.56 8.53 -12.21
N ASP A 152 -15.61 8.03 -12.85
CA ASP A 152 -16.67 8.87 -13.41
C ASP A 152 -17.41 9.62 -12.29
N GLN A 153 -17.70 8.95 -11.16
CA GLN A 153 -18.29 9.60 -9.99
C GLN A 153 -17.37 10.65 -9.37
N LEU A 154 -16.06 10.36 -9.28
CA LEU A 154 -15.06 11.36 -8.86
C LEU A 154 -15.10 12.60 -9.75
N ALA A 155 -15.21 12.43 -11.08
CA ALA A 155 -15.28 13.55 -12.03
C ALA A 155 -16.54 14.41 -11.81
N ILE A 156 -17.68 13.79 -11.46
CA ILE A 156 -18.93 14.47 -11.12
C ILE A 156 -18.78 15.23 -9.80
N ASP A 157 -18.32 14.55 -8.75
CA ASP A 157 -18.25 15.10 -7.38
C ASP A 157 -17.28 16.27 -7.25
N THR A 158 -16.21 16.28 -8.04
CA THR A 158 -15.15 17.29 -7.99
C THR A 158 -15.26 18.34 -9.09
N GLY A 159 -16.16 18.17 -10.05
CA GLY A 159 -16.18 18.99 -11.26
C GLY A 159 -14.84 18.96 -12.02
N LYS A 160 -14.10 17.87 -11.88
CA LYS A 160 -12.75 17.66 -12.45
C LYS A 160 -11.71 18.68 -11.93
N GLN A 161 -11.87 19.11 -10.68
CA GLN A 161 -10.93 20.00 -9.98
C GLN A 161 -10.38 19.27 -8.76
N LEU A 162 -9.08 19.08 -8.70
CA LEU A 162 -8.38 18.51 -7.55
C LEU A 162 -7.29 19.49 -7.10
N ALA A 163 -7.32 19.86 -5.84
CA ALA A 163 -6.24 20.65 -5.27
C ALA A 163 -4.97 19.81 -5.12
N LEU A 164 -5.13 18.53 -4.76
CA LEU A 164 -3.99 17.66 -4.54
C LEU A 164 -4.33 16.22 -4.99
N VAL A 165 -3.36 15.57 -5.64
CA VAL A 165 -3.34 14.13 -5.87
C VAL A 165 -2.14 13.55 -5.13
N ILE A 166 -2.35 12.51 -4.34
CA ILE A 166 -1.29 11.80 -3.63
C ILE A 166 -1.22 10.39 -4.17
N MET A 167 -0.06 9.99 -4.63
CA MET A 167 0.33 8.63 -4.90
C MET A 167 1.19 8.16 -3.74
N THR A 168 0.66 7.25 -2.91
CA THR A 168 1.41 6.77 -1.74
C THR A 168 2.61 5.93 -2.17
N HIS A 169 2.41 4.99 -3.09
CA HIS A 169 3.45 4.16 -3.71
C HIS A 169 2.94 3.56 -5.03
N ARG A 170 3.80 2.86 -5.78
CA ARG A 170 3.52 2.48 -7.19
C ARG A 170 2.81 1.15 -7.41
N HIS A 171 2.31 0.45 -6.42
CA HIS A 171 1.57 -0.79 -6.66
C HIS A 171 0.28 -0.54 -7.45
N ALA A 172 -0.13 -1.53 -8.24
CA ALA A 172 -1.29 -1.41 -9.13
C ALA A 172 -2.59 -1.18 -8.36
N ASP A 173 -2.72 -1.73 -7.16
CA ASP A 173 -3.86 -1.52 -6.27
C ASP A 173 -3.93 -0.11 -5.66
N HIS A 174 -2.92 0.74 -5.92
CA HIS A 174 -2.91 2.15 -5.57
C HIS A 174 -2.95 3.09 -6.78
N ILE A 175 -2.47 2.65 -7.96
CA ILE A 175 -2.33 3.57 -9.09
C ILE A 175 -3.02 3.13 -10.39
N SER A 176 -3.47 1.88 -10.53
CA SER A 176 -3.98 1.36 -11.80
C SER A 176 -5.15 2.17 -12.39
N GLY A 177 -5.94 2.82 -11.54
CA GLY A 177 -7.04 3.69 -11.95
C GLY A 177 -6.57 4.91 -12.75
N PHE A 178 -5.40 5.47 -12.45
CA PHE A 178 -4.85 6.58 -13.24
C PHE A 178 -4.51 6.13 -14.67
N GLY A 179 -4.10 4.87 -14.85
CA GLY A 179 -3.90 4.27 -16.18
C GLY A 179 -5.20 3.95 -16.88
N THR A 180 -6.11 3.23 -16.19
CA THR A 180 -7.42 2.85 -16.72
C THR A 180 -8.29 4.06 -17.06
N GLY A 181 -8.27 5.08 -16.19
CA GLY A 181 -9.01 6.33 -16.33
C GLY A 181 -8.25 7.45 -17.03
N ALA A 182 -7.11 7.19 -17.69
CA ALA A 182 -6.25 8.24 -18.25
C ALA A 182 -7.00 9.26 -19.12
N ALA A 183 -7.94 8.80 -19.95
CA ALA A 183 -8.76 9.66 -20.78
C ALA A 183 -9.68 10.60 -19.96
N VAL A 184 -10.19 10.14 -18.81
CA VAL A 184 -11.01 10.95 -17.90
C VAL A 184 -10.11 11.94 -17.14
N PHE A 185 -8.97 11.47 -16.62
CA PHE A 185 -8.00 12.30 -15.89
C PHE A 185 -7.37 13.38 -16.75
N ALA A 186 -7.24 13.18 -18.06
CA ALA A 186 -6.82 14.22 -19.00
C ALA A 186 -7.74 15.47 -19.01
N GLY A 187 -8.96 15.34 -18.49
CA GLY A 187 -9.89 16.45 -18.29
C GLY A 187 -9.78 17.13 -16.93
N PHE A 188 -9.00 16.60 -15.99
CA PHE A 188 -8.85 17.15 -14.63
C PHE A 188 -7.80 18.27 -14.58
N THR A 189 -8.15 19.35 -13.89
CA THR A 189 -7.19 20.34 -13.43
C THR A 189 -6.72 19.96 -12.05
N VAL A 190 -5.41 19.81 -11.85
CA VAL A 190 -4.78 19.41 -10.59
C VAL A 190 -3.76 20.47 -10.19
N GLU A 191 -3.83 20.99 -8.95
CA GLU A 191 -2.88 22.02 -8.54
C GLU A 191 -1.49 21.44 -8.24
N ARG A 192 -1.42 20.26 -7.55
CA ARG A 192 -0.17 19.55 -7.26
C ARG A 192 -0.37 18.05 -7.23
N VAL A 193 0.73 17.32 -7.45
CA VAL A 193 0.83 15.86 -7.24
C VAL A 193 1.96 15.60 -6.25
N TRP A 194 1.69 14.78 -5.22
CA TRP A 194 2.71 14.32 -4.28
C TRP A 194 3.02 12.85 -4.49
N MET A 195 4.29 12.54 -4.46
CA MET A 195 4.81 11.17 -4.56
C MET A 195 5.92 10.95 -3.52
N SER A 196 6.20 9.68 -3.24
CA SER A 196 7.39 9.29 -2.49
C SER A 196 8.65 9.69 -3.24
N TRP A 197 9.72 10.04 -2.53
CA TRP A 197 11.03 10.36 -3.10
C TRP A 197 11.60 9.25 -4.00
N PHE A 198 11.16 8.00 -3.80
CA PHE A 198 11.51 6.89 -4.68
C PHE A 198 11.04 7.04 -6.13
N GLU A 199 10.12 7.95 -6.39
CA GLU A 199 9.60 8.24 -7.73
C GLU A 199 10.30 9.43 -8.39
N ASP A 200 11.25 10.09 -7.70
CA ASP A 200 11.96 11.24 -8.24
C ASP A 200 12.86 10.83 -9.42
N PRO A 201 12.56 11.26 -10.65
CA PRO A 201 13.36 10.92 -11.81
C PRO A 201 14.73 11.62 -11.83
N SER A 202 14.93 12.61 -10.98
CA SER A 202 16.20 13.32 -10.82
C SER A 202 17.15 12.65 -9.82
N ASP A 203 16.65 11.74 -8.97
CA ASP A 203 17.44 10.98 -8.00
C ASP A 203 17.97 9.68 -8.64
N PRO A 204 19.30 9.54 -8.79
CA PRO A 204 19.89 8.33 -9.39
C PRO A 204 19.65 7.05 -8.57
N ALA A 205 19.53 7.14 -7.23
CA ALA A 205 19.27 5.97 -6.40
C ALA A 205 17.83 5.50 -6.59
N ALA A 206 16.88 6.43 -6.61
CA ALA A 206 15.47 6.13 -6.87
C ALA A 206 15.29 5.51 -8.28
N THR A 207 15.84 6.13 -9.33
CA THR A 207 15.69 5.64 -10.70
C THR A 207 16.32 4.25 -10.91
N ASN A 208 17.51 4.01 -10.34
CA ASN A 208 18.16 2.71 -10.42
C ASN A 208 17.36 1.62 -9.67
N PHE A 209 16.88 1.94 -8.49
CA PHE A 209 16.04 1.04 -7.70
C PHE A 209 14.76 0.65 -8.45
N GLN A 210 14.04 1.63 -9.01
CA GLN A 210 12.81 1.39 -9.75
C GLN A 210 13.03 0.54 -11.03
N ALA A 211 14.11 0.79 -11.74
CA ALA A 211 14.49 -0.01 -12.91
C ALA A 211 14.74 -1.48 -12.53
N ASN A 212 15.47 -1.71 -11.43
CA ASN A 212 15.79 -3.05 -10.96
C ASN A 212 14.55 -3.83 -10.48
N ILE A 213 13.68 -3.19 -9.71
CA ILE A 213 12.43 -3.82 -9.23
C ILE A 213 11.50 -4.17 -10.39
N THR A 214 11.32 -3.27 -11.35
CA THR A 214 10.48 -3.51 -12.52
C THR A 214 11.03 -4.67 -13.37
N ALA A 215 12.35 -4.71 -13.58
CA ALA A 215 13.00 -5.80 -14.29
C ALA A 215 12.86 -7.15 -13.56
N LEU A 216 12.98 -7.15 -12.23
CA LEU A 216 12.76 -8.33 -11.39
C LEU A 216 11.32 -8.84 -11.52
N ALA A 217 10.34 -7.98 -11.32
CA ALA A 217 8.93 -8.35 -11.39
C ALA A 217 8.55 -8.89 -12.77
N GLY A 218 9.02 -8.29 -13.87
CA GLY A 218 8.80 -8.80 -15.23
C GLY A 218 9.39 -10.20 -15.46
N LYS A 219 10.58 -10.48 -14.92
CA LYS A 219 11.18 -11.81 -15.01
C LYS A 219 10.43 -12.84 -14.15
N LEU A 220 9.97 -12.47 -12.96
CA LEU A 220 9.16 -13.32 -12.11
C LEU A 220 7.84 -13.68 -12.80
N GLN A 221 7.14 -12.73 -13.40
CA GLN A 221 5.93 -13.00 -14.18
C GLN A 221 6.18 -14.01 -15.28
N GLN A 222 7.23 -13.84 -16.09
CA GLN A 222 7.59 -14.78 -17.15
C GLN A 222 7.85 -16.19 -16.60
N SER A 223 8.52 -16.30 -15.45
CA SER A 223 8.86 -17.60 -14.84
C SER A 223 7.67 -18.29 -14.22
N LEU A 224 6.71 -17.52 -13.71
CA LEU A 224 5.55 -18.03 -12.98
C LEU A 224 4.32 -18.22 -13.86
N ALA A 225 4.31 -17.67 -15.08
CA ALA A 225 3.16 -17.71 -16.00
C ALA A 225 2.64 -19.12 -16.32
N ALA A 226 3.49 -20.15 -16.24
CA ALA A 226 3.13 -21.54 -16.47
C ALA A 226 2.72 -22.29 -15.19
N ARG A 227 2.77 -21.64 -14.01
CA ARG A 227 2.41 -22.28 -12.74
C ARG A 227 0.91 -22.12 -12.49
N SER A 228 0.26 -23.25 -12.19
CA SER A 228 -1.17 -23.30 -11.85
C SER A 228 -1.44 -23.66 -10.40
N ASP A 229 -0.38 -23.88 -9.60
CA ASP A 229 -0.51 -24.14 -8.17
C ASP A 229 -0.78 -22.81 -7.41
N GLU A 230 -1.50 -22.88 -6.30
CA GLU A 230 -1.92 -21.71 -5.51
C GLU A 230 -0.75 -20.78 -5.15
N ALA A 231 0.37 -21.34 -4.71
CA ALA A 231 1.55 -20.56 -4.35
C ALA A 231 2.16 -19.84 -5.56
N GLY A 232 2.21 -20.50 -6.72
CA GLY A 232 2.69 -19.90 -7.97
C GLY A 232 1.80 -18.76 -8.44
N GLN A 233 0.50 -18.91 -8.30
CA GLN A 233 -0.47 -17.88 -8.66
C GLN A 233 -0.38 -16.66 -7.73
N GLN A 234 -0.22 -16.86 -6.42
CA GLN A 234 -0.01 -15.75 -5.48
C GLN A 234 1.25 -14.94 -5.81
N LEU A 235 2.35 -15.63 -6.10
CA LEU A 235 3.60 -14.97 -6.49
C LEU A 235 3.51 -14.24 -7.83
N PHE A 236 2.77 -14.80 -8.77
CA PHE A 236 2.49 -14.16 -10.05
C PHE A 236 1.72 -12.85 -9.82
N ASN A 237 0.66 -12.88 -8.99
CA ASN A 237 -0.14 -11.71 -8.66
C ASN A 237 0.70 -10.62 -7.96
N MET A 238 1.62 -10.99 -7.05
CA MET A 238 2.54 -10.03 -6.44
C MET A 238 3.45 -9.35 -7.48
N ALA A 239 4.04 -10.14 -8.37
CA ALA A 239 4.89 -9.59 -9.44
C ALA A 239 4.08 -8.72 -10.43
N GLU A 240 2.82 -9.07 -10.65
CA GLU A 240 1.88 -8.32 -11.48
C GLU A 240 1.48 -6.99 -10.82
N ASN A 241 1.30 -6.96 -9.51
CA ASN A 241 1.03 -5.74 -8.76
C ASN A 241 2.15 -4.70 -8.92
N ILE A 242 3.41 -5.15 -8.99
CA ILE A 242 4.57 -4.27 -9.21
C ILE A 242 4.61 -3.71 -10.64
N THR A 243 4.29 -4.54 -11.64
CA THR A 243 4.37 -4.14 -13.06
C THR A 243 3.07 -3.56 -13.60
N GLY A 244 1.94 -3.96 -13.00
CA GLY A 244 0.61 -3.66 -13.51
C GLY A 244 0.33 -4.26 -14.89
N ALA A 245 1.08 -5.30 -15.32
CA ALA A 245 1.07 -5.78 -16.71
C ALA A 245 -0.29 -6.32 -17.17
N ALA A 246 -1.10 -6.87 -16.26
CA ALA A 246 -2.46 -7.34 -16.56
C ALA A 246 -3.54 -6.26 -16.38
N ALA A 247 -3.20 -5.08 -15.88
CA ALA A 247 -4.18 -4.01 -15.73
C ALA A 247 -4.70 -3.60 -17.12
N VAL A 248 -6.01 -3.69 -17.30
CA VAL A 248 -6.70 -3.20 -18.50
C VAL A 248 -6.44 -1.71 -18.61
N GLY A 249 -5.68 -1.26 -19.63
CA GLY A 249 -5.39 0.16 -19.81
C GLY A 249 -3.92 0.55 -19.76
N GLY A 250 -2.97 -0.40 -19.73
CA GLY A 250 -1.54 -0.12 -19.95
C GLY A 250 -0.65 -0.18 -18.73
N GLY A 251 -1.10 -0.75 -17.62
CA GLY A 251 -0.28 -1.03 -16.45
C GLY A 251 0.21 0.21 -15.69
N ASN A 252 1.14 -0.01 -14.76
CA ASN A 252 1.69 1.05 -13.91
C ASN A 252 2.40 2.16 -14.71
N ALA A 253 2.97 1.85 -15.88
CA ALA A 253 3.59 2.84 -16.76
C ALA A 253 2.58 3.89 -17.25
N ALA A 254 1.36 3.48 -17.64
CA ALA A 254 0.31 4.42 -18.06
C ALA A 254 -0.20 5.25 -16.88
N ALA A 255 -0.31 4.66 -15.71
CA ALA A 255 -0.69 5.36 -14.48
C ALA A 255 0.35 6.44 -14.11
N LEU A 256 1.63 6.10 -14.11
CA LEU A 256 2.72 7.04 -13.88
C LEU A 256 2.76 8.16 -14.92
N ALA A 257 2.53 7.83 -16.22
CA ALA A 257 2.43 8.85 -17.27
C ALA A 257 1.30 9.85 -17.01
N THR A 258 0.15 9.40 -16.50
CA THR A 258 -0.95 10.28 -16.11
C THR A 258 -0.54 11.17 -14.93
N LEU A 259 0.05 10.61 -13.90
CA LEU A 259 0.48 11.32 -12.70
C LEU A 259 1.58 12.35 -12.98
N HIS A 260 2.54 12.05 -13.86
CA HIS A 260 3.64 12.95 -14.20
C HIS A 260 3.30 14.05 -15.22
N GLY A 261 2.15 14.01 -15.87
CA GLY A 261 1.83 15.07 -16.84
C GLY A 261 0.59 14.83 -17.69
N GLY A 262 -0.20 13.80 -17.37
CA GLY A 262 -1.42 13.45 -18.09
C GLY A 262 -2.65 14.28 -17.69
N PHE A 263 -2.57 15.10 -16.63
CA PHE A 263 -3.63 16.03 -16.26
C PHE A 263 -3.69 17.22 -17.23
N LYS A 264 -4.86 17.86 -17.35
CA LYS A 264 -5.13 18.97 -18.26
C LYS A 264 -4.09 20.10 -18.19
N ASN A 265 -3.63 20.43 -17.00
CA ASN A 265 -2.71 21.56 -16.73
C ASN A 265 -1.27 21.12 -16.47
N LYS A 266 -0.93 19.84 -16.66
CA LYS A 266 0.40 19.31 -16.36
C LYS A 266 0.88 19.71 -14.96
N ALA A 267 0.14 19.28 -13.95
CA ALA A 267 0.38 19.64 -12.54
C ALA A 267 1.86 19.41 -12.14
N PRO A 268 2.45 20.30 -11.33
CA PRO A 268 3.77 20.07 -10.75
C PRO A 268 3.74 18.85 -9.84
N VAL A 269 4.83 18.08 -9.85
CA VAL A 269 5.02 16.88 -9.01
C VAL A 269 6.10 17.18 -7.99
N ASP A 270 5.77 16.94 -6.73
CA ASP A 270 6.70 17.09 -5.60
C ASP A 270 6.97 15.69 -5.00
N TYR A 271 8.22 15.46 -4.58
CA TYR A 271 8.69 14.19 -4.03
C TYR A 271 9.09 14.37 -2.58
N TYR A 272 8.59 13.49 -1.69
CA TYR A 272 8.75 13.65 -0.25
C TYR A 272 9.27 12.39 0.44
N GLN A 273 9.95 12.62 1.55
CA GLN A 273 10.45 11.65 2.52
C GLN A 273 10.06 12.06 3.95
N ALA A 274 10.25 11.18 4.90
CA ALA A 274 9.97 11.44 6.31
C ALA A 274 10.69 12.70 6.82
N GLY A 275 9.91 13.58 7.45
CA GLY A 275 10.42 14.83 8.02
C GLY A 275 10.37 16.04 7.08
N ASP A 276 10.06 15.85 5.80
CA ASP A 276 9.90 16.97 4.88
C ASP A 276 8.69 17.83 5.25
N VAL A 277 8.81 19.13 4.98
CA VAL A 277 7.70 20.07 5.06
C VAL A 277 7.06 20.18 3.67
N PRO A 278 5.86 19.61 3.47
CA PRO A 278 5.29 19.57 2.15
C PRO A 278 4.76 20.95 1.70
N THR A 279 4.88 21.20 0.40
CA THR A 279 4.27 22.37 -0.23
C THR A 279 2.81 22.07 -0.54
N LEU A 280 1.91 22.57 0.32
CA LEU A 280 0.47 22.50 0.06
C LEU A 280 0.06 23.49 -1.05
N PRO A 281 -0.93 23.11 -1.88
CA PRO A 281 -1.61 24.08 -2.75
C PRO A 281 -2.17 25.26 -1.96
N ASP A 282 -2.06 26.47 -2.53
CA ASP A 282 -2.56 27.70 -1.89
C ASP A 282 -4.04 27.59 -1.52
N SER A 283 -4.83 26.92 -2.33
CA SER A 283 -6.25 26.69 -2.09
C SER A 283 -6.53 25.91 -0.79
N LEU A 284 -5.67 24.94 -0.45
CA LEU A 284 -5.75 24.14 0.78
C LEU A 284 -5.20 24.92 1.99
N VAL A 285 -4.13 25.68 1.80
CA VAL A 285 -3.59 26.58 2.85
C VAL A 285 -4.64 27.60 3.26
N GLN A 286 -5.30 28.25 2.29
CA GLN A 286 -6.37 29.21 2.53
C GLN A 286 -7.59 28.57 3.21
N ALA A 287 -7.86 27.28 2.94
CA ALA A 287 -8.88 26.52 3.64
C ALA A 287 -8.50 26.22 5.10
N GLY A 288 -7.23 26.40 5.50
CA GLY A 288 -6.73 26.11 6.85
C GLY A 288 -6.23 24.68 7.05
N LEU A 289 -5.95 23.95 5.96
CA LEU A 289 -5.33 22.62 6.02
C LEU A 289 -3.82 22.74 6.24
N THR A 290 -3.27 21.86 7.07
CA THR A 290 -1.82 21.65 7.18
C THR A 290 -1.52 20.17 6.97
N ALA A 291 -0.27 19.84 6.59
CA ALA A 291 0.18 18.49 6.40
C ALA A 291 1.60 18.27 6.94
N GLN A 292 1.91 17.03 7.32
CA GLN A 292 3.24 16.57 7.69
C GLN A 292 3.51 15.25 6.98
N ILE A 293 4.75 15.06 6.52
CA ILE A 293 5.21 13.80 5.92
C ILE A 293 5.96 13.00 7.00
N LEU A 294 5.42 11.86 7.38
CA LEU A 294 5.94 10.99 8.44
C LEU A 294 6.70 9.77 7.91
N GLY A 295 6.57 9.49 6.62
CA GLY A 295 7.24 8.42 5.87
C GLY A 295 7.21 8.69 4.37
N PRO A 296 8.03 7.98 3.58
CA PRO A 296 8.94 6.89 3.95
C PRO A 296 10.31 7.39 4.44
N PRO A 297 11.08 6.54 5.16
CA PRO A 297 12.47 6.83 5.49
C PRO A 297 13.36 6.79 4.25
N THR A 298 14.55 7.41 4.33
CA THR A 298 15.59 7.32 3.31
C THR A 298 16.61 6.23 3.59
N ASP A 299 16.66 5.70 4.82
CA ASP A 299 17.56 4.61 5.17
C ASP A 299 17.13 3.31 4.50
N PRO A 300 17.96 2.76 3.59
CA PRO A 300 17.66 1.51 2.91
C PRO A 300 17.47 0.32 3.84
N ALA A 301 18.13 0.32 5.00
CA ALA A 301 17.97 -0.74 5.97
C ALA A 301 16.56 -0.75 6.58
N LEU A 302 15.98 0.41 6.80
CA LEU A 302 14.59 0.54 7.26
C LEU A 302 13.61 0.18 6.13
N VAL A 303 13.80 0.70 4.93
CA VAL A 303 12.93 0.38 3.79
C VAL A 303 12.89 -1.12 3.50
N ALA A 304 13.98 -1.84 3.72
CA ALA A 304 14.05 -3.29 3.55
C ALA A 304 13.40 -4.10 4.69
N GLN A 305 13.02 -3.47 5.81
CA GLN A 305 12.41 -4.17 6.95
C GLN A 305 10.91 -4.36 6.74
N MET A 306 10.51 -5.59 6.52
CA MET A 306 9.13 -5.97 6.23
C MET A 306 8.32 -6.25 7.49
N ASP A 307 8.95 -6.90 8.47
CA ASP A 307 8.29 -7.52 9.60
C ASP A 307 9.04 -7.27 10.91
N ASN A 308 8.26 -7.05 11.96
CA ASN A 308 8.68 -7.27 13.34
C ASN A 308 7.60 -8.11 14.03
N LYS A 309 7.80 -9.42 14.06
CA LYS A 309 6.79 -10.40 14.49
C LYS A 309 6.19 -10.11 15.87
N PRO A 310 6.98 -9.78 16.92
CA PRO A 310 6.41 -9.40 18.21
C PRO A 310 5.47 -8.20 18.15
N GLN A 311 5.58 -7.36 17.12
CA GLN A 311 4.82 -6.14 16.97
C GLN A 311 3.67 -6.24 15.96
N GLN A 312 3.30 -7.47 15.56
CA GLN A 312 2.28 -7.74 14.54
C GLN A 312 1.14 -8.59 15.08
N TYR A 313 -0.04 -8.48 14.44
CA TYR A 313 -1.22 -9.27 14.77
C TYR A 313 -1.18 -10.67 14.14
N LEU A 314 -0.25 -11.53 14.58
CA LEU A 314 0.04 -12.83 13.97
C LEU A 314 -0.95 -13.93 14.38
N ALA A 315 -1.49 -13.89 15.60
CA ALA A 315 -2.42 -14.90 16.10
C ALA A 315 -3.57 -14.24 16.88
N ALA A 316 -4.72 -14.89 16.89
CA ALA A 316 -5.71 -14.65 17.94
C ALA A 316 -5.04 -14.97 19.29
N THR A 317 -5.20 -14.09 20.27
CA THR A 317 -4.60 -14.21 21.59
C THR A 317 -4.84 -15.61 22.14
N GLY A 318 -3.78 -16.45 22.22
CA GLY A 318 -3.82 -17.78 22.84
C GLY A 318 -3.18 -18.93 22.07
N ASP A 319 -2.76 -18.75 20.83
CA ASP A 319 -2.07 -19.82 20.09
C ASP A 319 -0.57 -19.50 19.91
N GLU A 320 0.19 -19.73 20.99
CA GLU A 320 1.67 -19.64 20.95
C GLU A 320 2.29 -20.71 20.03
N ASN A 321 1.48 -21.65 19.53
CA ASN A 321 1.89 -22.77 18.67
C ASN A 321 1.46 -22.61 17.20
N ALA A 322 0.92 -21.45 16.79
CA ALA A 322 0.63 -21.23 15.39
C ALA A 322 1.92 -21.43 14.57
N PRO A 323 1.94 -22.36 13.60
CA PRO A 323 3.14 -22.60 12.82
C PRO A 323 3.54 -21.31 12.13
N PRO A 324 4.80 -20.84 12.27
CA PRO A 324 5.25 -19.65 11.59
C PRO A 324 5.00 -19.85 10.09
N MET A 325 4.40 -18.83 9.45
CA MET A 325 4.15 -18.88 8.02
C MET A 325 5.41 -19.35 7.30
N ARG A 326 5.30 -20.35 6.43
CA ARG A 326 6.45 -20.98 5.75
C ARG A 326 7.30 -19.96 4.99
N PHE A 327 6.71 -18.85 4.56
CA PHE A 327 7.42 -17.72 3.93
C PHE A 327 8.48 -17.10 4.84
N ASN A 328 8.25 -17.00 6.15
CA ASN A 328 9.17 -16.38 7.08
C ASN A 328 10.42 -17.20 7.42
N ARG A 329 10.43 -18.52 7.19
CA ARG A 329 11.62 -19.35 7.45
C ARG A 329 12.74 -19.15 6.42
N VAL A 330 12.41 -18.75 5.20
CA VAL A 330 13.40 -18.52 4.16
C VAL A 330 14.14 -17.20 4.38
N PHE A 331 13.48 -16.19 4.97
CA PHE A 331 14.04 -14.86 5.17
C PHE A 331 14.93 -14.71 6.39
N THR A 332 14.71 -15.46 7.47
CA THR A 332 15.49 -15.32 8.70
C THR A 332 16.84 -16.06 8.67
N ALA A 333 17.09 -16.92 7.70
CA ALA A 333 18.29 -17.78 7.72
C ALA A 333 19.54 -17.12 7.14
N ASP A 334 19.46 -16.00 6.39
CA ASP A 334 20.62 -15.56 5.61
C ASP A 334 20.81 -14.03 5.49
N ALA A 335 20.29 -13.23 6.40
CA ALA A 335 20.61 -11.80 6.48
C ALA A 335 22.15 -11.54 6.65
N SER A 336 22.90 -12.56 7.10
CA SER A 336 24.36 -12.47 7.24
C SER A 336 25.12 -12.71 5.93
N ARG A 337 24.47 -13.21 4.88
CA ARG A 337 25.11 -13.47 3.58
C ARG A 337 25.02 -12.34 2.58
N TYR A 338 24.16 -11.37 2.83
CA TYR A 338 23.99 -10.23 1.95
C TYR A 338 24.48 -8.98 2.68
N PRO A 339 25.59 -8.39 2.25
CA PRO A 339 25.99 -7.09 2.79
C PRO A 339 24.84 -6.11 2.58
N PRO A 340 24.67 -5.13 3.47
CA PRO A 340 23.66 -4.11 3.35
C PRO A 340 24.00 -3.11 2.25
N ASP A 341 24.23 -3.59 1.03
CA ASP A 341 24.22 -2.71 -0.12
C ASP A 341 22.77 -2.23 -0.26
N ALA A 342 22.64 -0.96 -0.04
CA ALA A 342 21.41 -0.22 -0.11
C ALA A 342 20.57 -0.73 -1.27
N PHE A 343 19.34 -1.15 -1.05
CA PHE A 343 18.44 -1.64 -2.09
C PHE A 343 18.96 -2.85 -2.89
N ALA A 344 19.67 -3.80 -2.26
CA ALA A 344 20.13 -5.03 -2.91
C ALA A 344 18.94 -5.91 -3.35
N VAL A 345 18.24 -5.43 -4.35
CA VAL A 345 17.48 -6.25 -5.28
C VAL A 345 18.53 -6.94 -6.14
N PHE A 346 18.46 -8.26 -6.30
CA PHE A 346 19.39 -8.96 -7.19
C PHE A 346 19.49 -8.26 -8.54
N SER A 347 20.70 -8.13 -9.06
CA SER A 347 20.91 -7.65 -10.41
C SER A 347 20.16 -8.54 -11.42
N PRO A 348 19.79 -8.03 -12.60
CA PRO A 348 19.15 -8.82 -13.63
C PRO A 348 19.86 -10.14 -13.97
N ASP A 349 21.19 -10.16 -13.87
CA ASP A 349 22.00 -11.35 -14.15
C ASP A 349 21.96 -12.38 -13.00
N GLU A 350 21.93 -11.94 -11.75
CA GLU A 350 21.72 -12.81 -10.60
C GLU A 350 20.32 -13.44 -10.62
N ILE A 351 19.30 -12.65 -10.98
CA ILE A 351 17.94 -13.14 -11.14
C ILE A 351 17.87 -14.19 -12.24
N ALA A 352 18.47 -13.94 -13.42
CA ALA A 352 18.52 -14.90 -14.52
C ALA A 352 19.22 -16.20 -14.11
N LYS A 353 20.29 -16.10 -13.31
CA LYS A 353 21.00 -17.25 -12.76
C LYS A 353 20.13 -18.06 -11.77
N HIS A 354 19.38 -17.39 -10.92
CA HIS A 354 18.50 -18.05 -9.96
C HIS A 354 17.24 -18.65 -10.61
N ILE A 355 16.67 -17.98 -11.61
CA ILE A 355 15.56 -18.52 -12.41
C ILE A 355 16.01 -19.79 -13.16
N SER A 356 17.21 -19.80 -13.73
CA SER A 356 17.75 -20.97 -14.43
C SER A 356 18.06 -22.14 -13.51
N SER A 357 18.19 -21.92 -12.20
CA SER A 357 18.46 -22.97 -11.20
C SER A 357 17.22 -23.71 -10.69
N ASN A 358 16.01 -23.35 -11.14
CA ASN A 358 14.73 -23.97 -10.75
C ASN A 358 14.51 -24.01 -9.22
N GLN A 359 14.82 -22.93 -8.52
CA GLN A 359 14.61 -22.80 -7.07
C GLN A 359 13.34 -21.95 -6.80
N PRO A 360 12.13 -22.56 -6.73
CA PRO A 360 10.86 -21.83 -6.55
C PRO A 360 10.83 -21.00 -5.27
N ASP A 361 11.43 -21.49 -4.19
CA ASP A 361 11.45 -20.83 -2.88
C ASP A 361 12.27 -19.52 -2.91
N LEU A 362 13.34 -19.48 -3.70
CA LEU A 362 14.16 -18.27 -3.85
C LEU A 362 13.43 -17.20 -4.67
N LEU A 363 12.72 -17.61 -5.73
CA LEU A 363 11.90 -16.69 -6.53
C LEU A 363 10.76 -16.08 -5.71
N ALA A 364 10.11 -16.93 -4.88
CA ALA A 364 9.10 -16.49 -3.93
C ALA A 364 9.64 -15.43 -2.96
N ALA A 365 10.83 -15.69 -2.43
CA ALA A 365 11.52 -14.79 -1.52
C ALA A 365 11.83 -13.43 -2.18
N GLN A 366 12.26 -13.43 -3.44
CA GLN A 366 12.56 -12.21 -4.17
C GLN A 366 11.30 -11.40 -4.53
N ALA A 367 10.22 -12.07 -4.94
CA ALA A 367 8.95 -11.41 -5.20
C ALA A 367 8.44 -10.72 -3.94
N ALA A 368 8.39 -11.43 -2.81
CA ALA A 368 7.95 -10.87 -1.54
C ALA A 368 8.86 -9.73 -1.06
N LYS A 369 10.19 -9.84 -1.25
CA LYS A 369 11.10 -8.74 -0.90
C LYS A 369 10.84 -7.50 -1.75
N ALA A 370 10.65 -7.65 -3.05
CA ALA A 370 10.37 -6.54 -3.96
C ALA A 370 9.04 -5.86 -3.59
N ASP A 371 7.98 -6.63 -3.41
CA ASP A 371 6.66 -6.18 -3.03
C ASP A 371 6.69 -5.38 -1.71
N ASN A 372 7.29 -5.95 -0.68
CA ASN A 372 7.39 -5.30 0.62
C ASN A 372 8.27 -4.05 0.61
N THR A 373 9.35 -4.04 -0.19
CA THR A 373 10.19 -2.84 -0.32
C THR A 373 9.40 -1.69 -0.95
N ILE A 374 8.52 -1.97 -1.92
CA ILE A 374 7.65 -0.96 -2.52
C ILE A 374 6.59 -0.48 -1.51
N ASN A 375 6.00 -1.37 -0.73
CA ASN A 375 5.07 -0.98 0.34
C ASN A 375 5.73 -0.04 1.35
N ASN A 376 6.99 -0.30 1.75
CA ASN A 376 7.73 0.58 2.64
C ASN A 376 8.16 1.93 2.01
N GLN A 377 7.91 2.15 0.72
CA GLN A 377 8.04 3.46 0.07
C GLN A 377 6.80 4.33 0.23
N SER A 378 5.73 3.83 0.85
CA SER A 378 4.49 4.56 1.02
C SER A 378 4.69 5.89 1.74
N LEU A 379 4.13 6.95 1.17
CA LEU A 379 3.95 8.20 1.91
C LEU A 379 3.04 7.97 3.11
N ILE A 380 3.51 8.32 4.30
CA ILE A 380 2.68 8.47 5.49
C ILE A 380 2.38 9.96 5.66
N VAL A 381 1.13 10.34 5.50
CA VAL A 381 0.71 11.74 5.53
C VAL A 381 -0.25 11.98 6.70
N LEU A 382 0.09 12.96 7.54
CA LEU A 382 -0.78 13.49 8.58
C LEU A 382 -1.37 14.81 8.11
N PHE A 383 -2.68 14.88 7.91
CA PHE A 383 -3.41 16.13 7.72
C PHE A 383 -3.94 16.66 9.04
N THR A 384 -3.95 18.00 9.16
CA THR A 384 -4.61 18.67 10.28
C THR A 384 -5.52 19.78 9.72
N PHE A 385 -6.81 19.75 10.12
CA PHE A 385 -7.82 20.71 9.73
C PHE A 385 -8.77 20.99 10.89
N GLY A 386 -8.96 22.25 11.25
CA GLY A 386 -9.84 22.62 12.36
C GLY A 386 -9.49 21.92 13.70
N GLY A 387 -8.22 21.61 13.92
CA GLY A 387 -7.74 20.84 15.08
C GLY A 387 -7.93 19.33 14.97
N LYS A 388 -8.59 18.83 13.92
CA LYS A 388 -8.75 17.39 13.64
C LYS A 388 -7.54 16.82 12.90
N LYS A 389 -7.09 15.64 13.28
CA LYS A 389 -5.93 14.97 12.72
C LYS A 389 -6.32 13.69 12.00
N LEU A 390 -5.93 13.59 10.73
CA LEU A 390 -6.21 12.46 9.86
C LEU A 390 -4.90 11.84 9.36
N LEU A 391 -4.71 10.55 9.63
CA LEU A 391 -3.52 9.80 9.22
C LEU A 391 -3.83 8.86 8.06
N PHE A 392 -3.08 9.03 6.97
CA PHE A 392 -3.05 8.16 5.81
C PHE A 392 -1.68 7.50 5.72
N ALA A 393 -1.62 6.19 5.88
CA ALA A 393 -0.37 5.45 5.97
C ALA A 393 0.00 4.67 4.69
N GLY A 394 -0.83 4.76 3.63
CA GLY A 394 -0.65 3.92 2.45
C GLY A 394 -0.56 2.45 2.85
N ASP A 395 0.43 1.76 2.31
CA ASP A 395 0.75 0.37 2.63
C ASP A 395 2.07 0.22 3.40
N ALA A 396 2.44 1.29 4.13
CA ALA A 396 3.63 1.30 4.98
C ALA A 396 3.69 0.06 5.88
N GLN A 397 4.83 -0.62 5.86
CA GLN A 397 5.12 -1.78 6.68
C GLN A 397 6.10 -1.43 7.80
N TRP A 398 6.67 -2.46 8.47
CA TRP A 398 7.42 -2.25 9.70
C TRP A 398 8.50 -1.19 9.60
N GLY A 399 9.38 -1.21 8.60
CA GLY A 399 10.50 -0.27 8.54
C GLY A 399 10.08 1.19 8.40
N ASN A 400 8.99 1.46 7.68
CA ASN A 400 8.43 2.80 7.59
C ASN A 400 7.77 3.20 8.92
N TRP A 401 7.00 2.29 9.54
CA TRP A 401 6.43 2.51 10.88
C TRP A 401 7.50 2.65 11.95
N ASP A 402 8.59 1.86 11.91
CA ASP A 402 9.71 1.94 12.85
C ASP A 402 10.34 3.33 12.84
N ASN A 403 10.59 3.86 11.63
CA ASN A 403 11.07 5.23 11.48
C ASN A 403 10.13 6.25 12.13
N PHE A 404 8.83 6.16 11.88
CA PHE A 404 7.86 7.08 12.45
C PHE A 404 7.70 6.91 13.97
N LEU A 405 7.59 5.67 14.44
CA LEU A 405 7.29 5.36 15.84
C LEU A 405 8.50 5.58 16.76
N PHE A 406 9.69 5.14 16.32
CA PHE A 406 10.89 5.02 17.16
C PHE A 406 12.09 5.81 16.62
N GLY A 407 11.96 6.47 15.46
CA GLY A 407 13.04 7.23 14.82
C GLY A 407 14.10 6.34 14.19
N GLY A 408 13.77 5.11 13.81
CA GLY A 408 14.70 4.14 13.22
C GLY A 408 15.69 3.55 14.24
N ALA A 409 15.38 3.63 15.54
CA ALA A 409 16.20 3.01 16.58
C ALA A 409 16.05 1.48 16.54
N VAL A 410 17.06 0.76 17.03
CA VAL A 410 16.92 -0.69 17.24
C VAL A 410 15.83 -0.94 18.28
N VAL A 411 14.74 -1.55 17.85
CA VAL A 411 13.54 -1.76 18.68
C VAL A 411 13.67 -3.07 19.46
N GLY A 412 13.71 -2.96 20.80
CA GLY A 412 13.48 -4.07 21.73
C GLY A 412 12.05 -3.98 22.30
N ASP A 413 11.64 -4.98 23.10
CA ASP A 413 10.29 -5.07 23.65
C ASP A 413 9.89 -3.84 24.50
N ASP A 414 10.86 -3.19 25.16
CA ASP A 414 10.66 -2.02 26.02
C ASP A 414 11.01 -0.68 25.36
N THR A 415 11.25 -0.65 24.04
CA THR A 415 11.62 0.61 23.35
C THR A 415 10.42 1.56 23.36
N PRO A 416 10.54 2.76 23.97
CA PRO A 416 9.42 3.69 24.04
C PRO A 416 9.22 4.39 22.69
N LEU A 417 7.96 4.70 22.37
CA LEU A 417 7.63 5.58 21.25
C LEU A 417 8.30 6.95 21.43
N THR A 418 8.68 7.59 20.32
CA THR A 418 9.12 8.98 20.36
C THR A 418 8.01 9.90 20.91
N ALA A 419 8.39 11.00 21.54
CA ALA A 419 7.40 11.98 22.05
C ALA A 419 6.48 12.49 20.94
N ASN A 420 7.01 12.67 19.73
CA ASN A 420 6.26 13.11 18.55
C ASN A 420 5.21 12.08 18.12
N SER A 421 5.61 10.83 17.89
CA SER A 421 4.70 9.77 17.46
C SER A 421 3.60 9.50 18.51
N LYS A 422 3.97 9.49 19.80
CA LYS A 422 3.01 9.36 20.89
C LYS A 422 1.97 10.50 20.90
N THR A 423 2.42 11.74 20.68
CA THR A 423 1.54 12.92 20.63
C THR A 423 0.61 12.87 19.41
N ILE A 424 1.14 12.51 18.24
CA ILE A 424 0.34 12.40 17.01
C ILE A 424 -0.74 11.32 17.17
N LEU A 425 -0.34 10.10 17.52
CA LEU A 425 -1.27 8.97 17.64
C LEU A 425 -2.29 9.17 18.76
N GLY A 426 -1.87 9.70 19.91
CA GLY A 426 -2.75 9.99 21.05
C GLY A 426 -3.77 11.10 20.81
N SER A 427 -3.63 11.87 19.73
CA SER A 427 -4.57 12.93 19.33
C SER A 427 -5.24 12.69 17.98
N LEU A 428 -5.15 11.46 17.44
CA LEU A 428 -5.68 11.13 16.12
C LEU A 428 -7.20 11.06 16.12
N ASP A 429 -7.84 11.71 15.16
CA ASP A 429 -9.30 11.67 14.97
C ASP A 429 -9.72 10.65 13.93
N PHE A 430 -8.91 10.48 12.86
CA PHE A 430 -9.18 9.56 11.76
C PHE A 430 -7.92 8.78 11.36
N TYR A 431 -8.10 7.50 11.05
CA TYR A 431 -7.05 6.60 10.56
C TYR A 431 -7.51 5.84 9.30
N LYS A 432 -6.83 6.04 8.17
CA LYS A 432 -6.92 5.11 7.04
C LYS A 432 -6.09 3.87 7.40
N VAL A 433 -6.76 2.73 7.57
CA VAL A 433 -6.10 1.47 7.91
C VAL A 433 -5.10 1.11 6.82
N GLY A 434 -3.84 0.92 7.20
CA GLY A 434 -2.77 0.63 6.25
C GLY A 434 -2.94 -0.73 5.57
N HIS A 435 -2.39 -0.87 4.36
CA HIS A 435 -2.18 -2.13 3.63
C HIS A 435 -3.42 -3.06 3.70
N HIS A 436 -4.60 -2.51 3.44
CA HIS A 436 -5.88 -3.21 3.39
C HIS A 436 -6.22 -4.03 4.65
N GLY A 437 -5.58 -3.73 5.78
CA GLY A 437 -5.71 -4.49 7.03
C GLY A 437 -4.84 -5.74 7.08
N SER A 438 -3.73 -5.82 6.35
CA SER A 438 -2.80 -6.94 6.42
C SER A 438 -2.04 -6.98 7.76
N THR A 439 -1.44 -8.12 8.08
CA THR A 439 -0.76 -8.38 9.36
C THR A 439 0.35 -7.37 9.70
N ASN A 440 1.06 -6.86 8.71
CA ASN A 440 2.27 -6.05 8.88
C ASN A 440 2.06 -4.54 8.67
N ALA A 441 0.81 -4.10 8.53
CA ALA A 441 0.49 -2.74 8.11
C ALA A 441 0.10 -1.77 9.22
N SER A 442 -0.33 -2.27 10.35
CA SER A 442 -0.73 -1.45 11.51
C SER A 442 -0.13 -2.08 12.75
N PRO A 443 1.12 -1.72 13.13
CA PRO A 443 1.81 -2.38 14.23
C PRO A 443 1.09 -2.18 15.57
N ILE A 444 1.19 -3.17 16.45
CA ILE A 444 0.58 -3.16 17.79
C ILE A 444 0.88 -1.86 18.55
N PRO A 445 2.14 -1.35 18.62
CA PRO A 445 2.41 -0.11 19.33
C PRO A 445 1.72 1.11 18.72
N ALA A 446 1.53 1.15 17.39
CA ALA A 446 0.81 2.23 16.74
C ALA A 446 -0.67 2.21 17.14
N VAL A 447 -1.35 1.05 17.01
CA VAL A 447 -2.76 0.90 17.38
C VAL A 447 -2.99 1.18 18.87
N ASN A 448 -2.11 0.68 19.75
CA ASN A 448 -2.20 0.94 21.19
C ASN A 448 -2.08 2.43 21.53
N ALA A 449 -1.22 3.16 20.81
CA ALA A 449 -0.98 4.58 21.05
C ALA A 449 -2.05 5.50 20.45
N MET A 450 -2.86 5.03 19.50
CA MET A 450 -3.96 5.82 18.94
C MET A 450 -4.94 6.24 20.01
N ARG A 451 -5.59 7.38 19.79
CA ARG A 451 -6.66 7.86 20.66
C ARG A 451 -7.83 6.87 20.68
N ASP A 452 -8.34 6.53 21.86
CA ASP A 452 -9.53 5.71 21.99
C ASP A 452 -10.76 6.41 21.40
N GLY A 453 -11.50 5.70 20.56
CA GLY A 453 -12.64 6.25 19.85
C GLY A 453 -12.25 7.15 18.67
N CYS A 454 -11.01 7.03 18.12
CA CYS A 454 -10.73 7.55 16.77
C CYS A 454 -11.58 6.79 15.76
N VAL A 455 -11.86 7.39 14.61
CA VAL A 455 -12.59 6.75 13.52
C VAL A 455 -11.60 6.09 12.57
N ALA A 456 -11.96 4.93 11.99
CA ALA A 456 -11.12 4.29 10.99
C ALA A 456 -11.90 3.83 9.76
N MET A 457 -11.21 3.81 8.61
CA MET A 457 -11.71 3.22 7.36
C MET A 457 -10.68 2.25 6.80
N CYS A 458 -11.15 1.06 6.40
CA CYS A 458 -10.34 0.00 5.82
C CYS A 458 -10.82 -0.32 4.39
N SER A 459 -10.03 0.09 3.39
CA SER A 459 -10.25 -0.35 2.02
C SER A 459 -9.74 -1.78 1.88
N THR A 460 -10.65 -2.74 1.73
CA THR A 460 -10.33 -4.16 1.71
C THR A 460 -11.34 -4.97 0.90
N GLN A 461 -10.93 -6.14 0.45
CA GLN A 461 -11.79 -7.15 -0.16
C GLN A 461 -11.33 -8.52 0.33
N PRO A 462 -12.12 -9.19 1.19
CA PRO A 462 -11.79 -10.52 1.71
C PRO A 462 -11.59 -11.55 0.59
N GLY A 463 -10.65 -12.48 0.80
CA GLY A 463 -10.35 -13.54 -0.15
C GLY A 463 -9.45 -13.12 -1.32
N ALA A 464 -9.05 -11.86 -1.43
CA ALA A 464 -8.08 -11.39 -2.42
C ALA A 464 -6.68 -11.96 -2.16
N TYR A 465 -6.24 -11.93 -0.92
CA TYR A 465 -4.93 -12.43 -0.49
C TYR A 465 -5.02 -13.24 0.80
N GLY A 466 -4.15 -14.24 0.89
CA GLY A 466 -4.01 -15.09 2.06
C GLY A 466 -5.21 -15.98 2.33
N SER A 467 -5.23 -16.62 3.49
CA SER A 467 -6.36 -17.43 3.94
C SER A 467 -6.41 -17.55 5.46
N VAL A 468 -7.61 -17.65 6.01
CA VAL A 468 -7.84 -17.91 7.45
C VAL A 468 -7.13 -19.19 7.90
N LYS A 469 -7.13 -20.24 7.07
CA LYS A 469 -6.46 -21.51 7.35
C LYS A 469 -4.96 -21.37 7.62
N ASN A 470 -4.32 -20.39 6.96
CA ASN A 470 -2.88 -20.14 7.08
C ASN A 470 -2.57 -18.96 8.00
N ASN A 471 -3.56 -18.38 8.67
CA ASN A 471 -3.42 -17.15 9.47
C ASN A 471 -2.79 -15.99 8.68
N SER A 472 -3.17 -15.86 7.41
CA SER A 472 -2.61 -14.88 6.47
C SER A 472 -3.68 -14.13 5.68
N GLU A 473 -4.94 -14.27 6.08
CA GLU A 473 -6.07 -13.58 5.43
C GLU A 473 -5.91 -12.06 5.50
N VAL A 474 -6.42 -11.37 4.47
CA VAL A 474 -6.54 -9.91 4.43
C VAL A 474 -8.02 -9.57 4.20
N PRO A 475 -8.65 -8.76 5.07
CA PRO A 475 -8.08 -8.16 6.28
C PRO A 475 -7.80 -9.18 7.39
N ARG A 476 -6.79 -8.92 8.18
CA ARG A 476 -6.38 -9.78 9.29
C ARG A 476 -7.35 -9.68 10.47
N VAL A 477 -8.04 -10.77 10.81
CA VAL A 477 -9.08 -10.77 11.86
C VAL A 477 -8.57 -10.19 13.20
N PRO A 478 -7.43 -10.63 13.80
CA PRO A 478 -6.95 -10.05 15.06
C PRO A 478 -6.62 -8.55 14.99
N LEU A 479 -6.25 -8.03 13.82
CA LEU A 479 -6.05 -6.59 13.64
C LEU A 479 -7.39 -5.85 13.59
N ILE A 480 -8.37 -6.40 12.86
CA ILE A 480 -9.72 -5.81 12.81
C ILE A 480 -10.32 -5.75 14.21
N ASP A 481 -10.26 -6.85 14.98
CA ASP A 481 -10.74 -6.90 16.38
C ASP A 481 -10.06 -5.83 17.26
N ALA A 482 -8.76 -5.63 17.11
CA ALA A 482 -8.01 -4.62 17.84
C ALA A 482 -8.43 -3.20 17.44
N LEU A 483 -8.66 -2.96 16.14
CA LEU A 483 -9.12 -1.68 15.62
C LEU A 483 -10.56 -1.38 16.04
N GLU A 484 -11.47 -2.35 15.99
CA GLU A 484 -12.86 -2.19 16.46
C GLU A 484 -12.89 -1.79 17.94
N LYS A 485 -12.09 -2.47 18.76
CA LYS A 485 -11.93 -2.09 20.18
C LYS A 485 -11.36 -0.68 20.34
N LYS A 486 -10.30 -0.32 19.59
CA LYS A 486 -9.64 0.98 19.67
C LYS A 486 -10.56 2.12 19.21
N THR A 487 -11.30 1.90 18.14
CA THR A 487 -12.26 2.86 17.57
C THR A 487 -13.61 2.90 18.30
N ARG A 488 -13.84 2.01 19.26
CA ARG A 488 -15.17 1.81 19.91
C ARG A 488 -16.24 1.48 18.86
N ASN A 489 -15.92 0.55 17.97
CA ASN A 489 -16.74 0.12 16.83
C ASN A 489 -17.04 1.23 15.80
N GLN A 490 -16.14 2.22 15.67
CA GLN A 490 -16.23 3.25 14.62
C GLN A 490 -15.25 2.92 13.48
N LEU A 491 -15.30 1.69 12.98
CA LEU A 491 -14.53 1.19 11.85
C LEU A 491 -15.48 0.91 10.68
N ALA A 492 -15.23 1.52 9.52
CA ALA A 492 -15.89 1.16 8.28
C ALA A 492 -14.96 0.35 7.38
N ARG A 493 -15.52 -0.65 6.70
CA ARG A 493 -14.81 -1.48 5.72
C ARG A 493 -15.43 -1.31 4.34
N ALA A 494 -14.61 -1.30 3.28
CA ALA A 494 -15.11 -1.12 1.91
C ALA A 494 -16.12 -2.21 1.51
N ASP A 495 -15.97 -3.44 2.00
CA ASP A 495 -16.85 -4.57 1.71
C ASP A 495 -18.24 -4.50 2.40
N GLN A 496 -18.51 -3.43 3.18
CA GLN A 496 -19.85 -3.10 3.72
C GLN A 496 -20.74 -2.29 2.75
N VAL A 497 -20.25 -2.02 1.53
CA VAL A 497 -21.03 -1.34 0.46
C VAL A 497 -21.37 -2.34 -0.62
N GLU A 498 -22.59 -2.32 -1.15
CA GLU A 498 -22.94 -3.09 -2.34
C GLU A 498 -22.34 -2.45 -3.61
N VAL A 499 -21.91 -3.28 -4.53
CA VAL A 499 -21.61 -2.90 -5.91
C VAL A 499 -22.21 -3.95 -6.84
N PRO A 500 -22.45 -3.65 -8.12
CA PRO A 500 -23.06 -4.60 -9.04
C PRO A 500 -22.34 -5.96 -9.02
N ASN A 501 -23.12 -7.03 -8.86
CA ASN A 501 -22.65 -8.42 -8.77
C ASN A 501 -21.76 -8.79 -7.56
N ASN A 502 -21.64 -7.93 -6.58
CA ASN A 502 -20.92 -8.23 -5.34
C ASN A 502 -21.70 -7.68 -4.13
N PRO A 503 -22.67 -8.42 -3.61
CA PRO A 503 -23.46 -8.02 -2.44
C PRO A 503 -22.58 -8.00 -1.19
N VAL A 504 -23.05 -7.31 -0.17
CA VAL A 504 -22.45 -7.34 1.17
C VAL A 504 -22.63 -8.72 1.77
N ASP A 505 -21.59 -9.27 2.39
CA ASP A 505 -21.70 -10.51 3.17
C ASP A 505 -22.65 -10.27 4.35
N PRO A 506 -23.75 -11.01 4.48
CA PRO A 506 -24.70 -10.85 5.58
C PRO A 506 -24.11 -11.18 6.96
N ALA A 507 -22.92 -11.80 7.02
CA ALA A 507 -22.20 -12.06 8.26
C ALA A 507 -21.38 -10.86 8.74
N LEU A 508 -21.20 -9.81 7.92
CA LEU A 508 -20.51 -8.59 8.32
C LEU A 508 -21.37 -7.77 9.30
N GLU A 509 -20.72 -7.21 10.31
CA GLU A 509 -21.36 -6.21 11.17
C GLU A 509 -21.90 -5.03 10.34
N PRO A 510 -23.05 -4.47 10.73
CA PRO A 510 -23.62 -3.31 10.04
C PRO A 510 -22.66 -2.12 10.05
N LEU A 511 -22.71 -1.31 9.01
CA LEU A 511 -21.94 -0.06 8.94
C LEU A 511 -22.34 0.85 10.13
N PRO A 512 -21.37 1.33 10.95
CA PRO A 512 -21.67 2.19 12.08
C PRO A 512 -22.38 3.50 11.66
N ALA A 513 -23.33 3.97 12.47
CA ALA A 513 -24.23 5.08 12.14
C ALA A 513 -23.53 6.43 11.88
N ILE A 514 -22.26 6.58 12.25
CA ILE A 514 -21.46 7.78 11.96
C ILE A 514 -21.04 7.87 10.49
N PHE A 515 -21.15 6.77 9.74
CA PHE A 515 -20.87 6.72 8.31
C PHE A 515 -22.16 6.76 7.51
N THR A 516 -22.08 7.31 6.32
CA THR A 516 -23.12 7.19 5.30
C THR A 516 -22.58 6.40 4.11
N LYS A 517 -23.45 5.65 3.41
CA LYS A 517 -23.03 4.92 2.20
C LYS A 517 -24.02 5.16 1.06
N ASP A 518 -23.50 5.02 -0.14
CA ASP A 518 -24.30 4.99 -1.36
C ASP A 518 -23.97 3.70 -2.13
N ASP A 519 -24.83 2.70 -2.01
CA ASP A 519 -24.64 1.39 -2.65
C ASP A 519 -24.77 1.48 -4.18
N THR A 520 -25.44 2.49 -4.73
CA THR A 520 -25.55 2.68 -6.19
C THR A 520 -24.29 3.25 -6.80
N LYS A 521 -23.54 4.04 -6.02
CA LYS A 521 -22.29 4.68 -6.44
C LYS A 521 -21.05 4.00 -5.85
N GLY A 522 -21.23 3.05 -4.94
CA GLY A 522 -20.17 2.22 -4.38
C GLY A 522 -19.19 2.95 -3.47
N TYR A 523 -19.66 3.75 -2.50
CA TYR A 523 -18.78 4.43 -1.55
C TYR A 523 -19.35 4.54 -0.14
N ILE A 524 -18.45 4.81 0.82
CA ILE A 524 -18.75 5.20 2.20
C ILE A 524 -18.17 6.58 2.45
N ASP A 525 -18.94 7.44 3.12
CA ASP A 525 -18.54 8.78 3.56
C ASP A 525 -18.48 8.85 5.09
N TYR A 526 -17.47 9.59 5.58
CA TYR A 526 -17.36 10.07 6.94
C TYR A 526 -17.17 11.58 6.94
N GLU A 527 -17.99 12.31 7.68
CA GLU A 527 -17.90 13.77 7.84
C GLU A 527 -17.53 14.16 9.26
N MET A 528 -16.62 15.15 9.44
CA MET A 528 -16.18 15.69 10.71
C MET A 528 -16.07 17.21 10.71
#